data_cc1af71350520134706b17398ff52b53
#
_entry.id   cc1af71350520134706b17398ff52b53
#
_cell.length_a   1.000
_cell.length_b   1.000
_cell.length_c   1.000
_cell.angle_alpha   90.00
_cell.angle_beta   90.00
_cell.angle_gamma   90.00
#
_symmetry.space_group_name_H-M   'P 1'
#
loop_
_entity.id
_entity.type
_entity.pdbx_description
1 polymer ?
#
loop_
_entity_poly.entity_id
_entity_poly.type
_entity_poly.pdbx_seq_one_letter_code
_entity_poly.pdbx_strand_id
1 'polypeptide(L)'
;MTDAAVPHAGEVEAVPEEDAAEIVEELAEETEHHPGSTPRLLIALDIDGTVLLEDETLSPGVVEAVEHARRAGHEVMLATGRSWASTRGVVRVLEIEPDYVVCSNGTVILKKIEGDEVRYEQVHTETFDATEVVTLLREHLPDAKYMVELEDGSRLYTEELDDWNLLGARRVAFDELTREPVCRVVVVSPDHAEGDFVDLVAQVGLNEVSYAIGGT
;
A
#
# COMPACT_ATOMS: atom_id res chain seq x y z
N MET A 1 -37.23 -18.10 -14.40
CA MET A 1 -36.82 -17.92 -13.01
C MET A 1 -35.70 -18.91 -12.76
N THR A 2 -34.50 -18.50 -12.94
CA THR A 2 -33.28 -19.28 -12.65
C THR A 2 -32.41 -18.39 -11.77
N ASP A 3 -32.34 -18.80 -10.52
CA ASP A 3 -31.55 -18.20 -9.45
C ASP A 3 -30.07 -18.38 -9.80
N ALA A 4 -29.39 -17.28 -10.12
CA ALA A 4 -27.95 -17.28 -10.31
C ALA A 4 -27.32 -16.96 -8.97
N ALA A 5 -26.80 -17.99 -8.30
CA ALA A 5 -26.01 -17.85 -7.07
C ALA A 5 -24.77 -17.00 -7.36
N VAL A 6 -24.62 -15.90 -6.60
CA VAL A 6 -23.40 -15.10 -6.50
C VAL A 6 -22.32 -15.99 -5.88
N PRO A 7 -21.12 -16.12 -6.47
CA PRO A 7 -20.03 -16.84 -5.83
C PRO A 7 -19.58 -16.08 -4.58
N HIS A 8 -19.65 -16.74 -3.43
CA HIS A 8 -19.02 -16.28 -2.19
C HIS A 8 -17.52 -16.07 -2.45
N ALA A 9 -17.01 -14.89 -2.10
CA ALA A 9 -15.58 -14.68 -1.93
C ALA A 9 -15.06 -15.74 -0.95
N GLY A 10 -14.09 -16.55 -1.39
CA GLY A 10 -13.51 -17.58 -0.55
C GLY A 10 -12.86 -16.92 0.67
N GLU A 11 -13.24 -17.39 1.85
CA GLU A 11 -12.49 -17.15 3.07
C GLU A 11 -11.03 -17.56 2.80
N VAL A 12 -10.12 -16.60 2.88
CA VAL A 12 -8.69 -16.91 2.97
C VAL A 12 -8.50 -17.45 4.37
N GLU A 13 -8.54 -18.78 4.52
CA GLU A 13 -8.17 -19.44 5.78
C GLU A 13 -6.75 -18.97 6.14
N ALA A 14 -6.63 -18.34 7.31
CA ALA A 14 -5.32 -18.03 7.86
C ALA A 14 -4.54 -19.36 8.01
N VAL A 15 -3.35 -19.42 7.45
CA VAL A 15 -2.46 -20.59 7.59
C VAL A 15 -2.19 -20.78 9.08
N PRO A 16 -2.48 -21.94 9.68
CA PRO A 16 -2.19 -22.22 11.09
C PRO A 16 -0.70 -21.97 11.39
N GLU A 17 -0.38 -21.48 12.60
CA GLU A 17 1.02 -21.21 12.98
C GLU A 17 1.93 -22.47 12.85
N GLU A 18 1.36 -23.65 13.05
CA GLU A 18 2.07 -24.93 12.88
C GLU A 18 2.43 -25.20 11.42
N ASP A 19 1.53 -24.89 10.47
CA ASP A 19 1.77 -25.06 9.04
C ASP A 19 2.76 -23.99 8.51
N ALA A 20 2.74 -22.78 9.08
CA ALA A 20 3.70 -21.73 8.75
C ALA A 20 5.13 -22.10 9.19
N ALA A 21 5.28 -22.78 10.33
CA ALA A 21 6.57 -23.27 10.80
C ALA A 21 7.13 -24.39 9.91
N GLU A 22 6.26 -25.31 9.45
CA GLU A 22 6.62 -26.39 8.54
C GLU A 22 7.03 -25.87 7.16
N ILE A 23 6.32 -24.86 6.63
CA ILE A 23 6.69 -24.18 5.37
C ILE A 23 8.04 -23.48 5.49
N VAL A 24 8.33 -22.84 6.63
CA VAL A 24 9.62 -22.18 6.86
C VAL A 24 10.76 -23.20 6.96
N GLU A 25 10.51 -24.38 7.58
CA GLU A 25 11.48 -25.45 7.69
C GLU A 25 11.74 -26.11 6.31
N GLU A 26 10.69 -26.32 5.51
CA GLU A 26 10.79 -26.85 4.14
C GLU A 26 11.55 -25.88 3.22
N LEU A 27 11.25 -24.57 3.29
CA LEU A 27 11.99 -23.54 2.55
C LEU A 27 13.46 -23.42 3.01
N ALA A 28 13.74 -23.69 4.29
CA ALA A 28 15.09 -23.70 4.82
C ALA A 28 15.88 -24.94 4.36
N GLU A 29 15.24 -26.08 4.16
CA GLU A 29 15.86 -27.30 3.62
C GLU A 29 16.12 -27.22 2.11
N GLU A 30 15.24 -26.57 1.33
CA GLU A 30 15.42 -26.35 -0.12
C GLU A 30 16.55 -25.38 -0.45
N THR A 31 16.97 -24.52 0.47
CA THR A 31 18.21 -23.77 0.35
C THR A 31 19.37 -24.73 0.66
N GLU A 32 19.79 -25.55 -0.30
CA GLU A 32 21.09 -26.26 -0.23
C GLU A 32 22.18 -25.23 0.08
N HIS A 33 22.50 -25.11 1.36
CA HIS A 33 23.50 -24.19 1.87
C HIS A 33 24.85 -24.64 1.32
N HIS A 34 25.25 -24.02 0.24
CA HIS A 34 26.66 -24.15 -0.18
C HIS A 34 27.52 -23.52 0.92
N PRO A 35 28.32 -24.30 1.65
CA PRO A 35 29.13 -23.75 2.74
C PRO A 35 30.06 -22.66 2.18
N GLY A 36 29.77 -21.42 2.47
CA GLY A 36 30.53 -20.24 2.05
C GLY A 36 29.79 -19.16 1.26
N SER A 37 28.54 -19.34 0.85
CA SER A 37 27.73 -18.28 0.23
C SER A 37 26.70 -17.73 1.22
N THR A 38 26.72 -16.43 1.45
CA THR A 38 25.61 -15.76 2.16
C THR A 38 24.37 -15.83 1.27
N PRO A 39 23.22 -16.32 1.77
CA PRO A 39 21.99 -16.37 0.97
C PRO A 39 21.60 -14.96 0.51
N ARG A 40 21.24 -14.83 -0.76
CA ARG A 40 20.68 -13.58 -1.29
C ARG A 40 19.27 -13.38 -0.72
N LEU A 41 19.04 -12.27 -0.05
CA LEU A 41 17.75 -11.92 0.54
C LEU A 41 17.05 -10.84 -0.29
N LEU A 42 15.73 -10.86 -0.28
CA LEU A 42 14.89 -9.73 -0.65
C LEU A 42 14.51 -9.00 0.63
N ILE A 43 14.88 -7.73 0.72
CA ILE A 43 14.58 -6.85 1.86
C ILE A 43 13.51 -5.87 1.41
N ALA A 44 12.29 -6.03 1.90
CA ALA A 44 11.20 -5.11 1.68
C ALA A 44 11.14 -4.10 2.83
N LEU A 45 11.28 -2.82 2.51
CA LEU A 45 11.27 -1.73 3.47
C LEU A 45 9.95 -0.95 3.36
N ASP A 46 9.30 -0.74 4.48
CA ASP A 46 8.27 0.29 4.58
C ASP A 46 8.92 1.69 4.61
N ILE A 47 8.14 2.71 4.31
CA ILE A 47 8.62 4.10 4.26
C ILE A 47 8.37 4.80 5.59
N ASP A 48 7.11 4.87 6.04
CA ASP A 48 6.70 5.69 7.17
C ASP A 48 7.10 5.04 8.49
N GLY A 49 7.87 5.76 9.31
CA GLY A 49 8.43 5.23 10.56
C GLY A 49 9.60 4.24 10.37
N THR A 50 9.99 3.94 9.13
CA THR A 50 11.10 3.02 8.80
C THR A 50 12.21 3.75 8.04
N VAL A 51 11.96 4.11 6.77
CA VAL A 51 12.88 4.88 5.92
C VAL A 51 12.82 6.37 6.25
N LEU A 52 11.61 6.88 6.46
CA LEU A 52 11.35 8.25 6.87
C LEU A 52 10.83 8.29 8.31
N LEU A 53 11.25 9.31 9.03
CA LEU A 53 10.69 9.69 10.33
C LEU A 53 9.35 10.41 10.14
N GLU A 54 8.65 10.70 11.23
CA GLU A 54 7.35 11.40 11.21
C GLU A 54 7.43 12.81 10.59
N ASP A 55 8.59 13.46 10.65
CA ASP A 55 8.86 14.78 10.04
C ASP A 55 9.29 14.67 8.56
N GLU A 56 9.12 13.51 7.93
CA GLU A 56 9.54 13.20 6.56
C GLU A 56 11.05 13.29 6.31
N THR A 57 11.87 13.39 7.33
CA THR A 57 13.33 13.28 7.21
C THR A 57 13.76 11.82 7.15
N LEU A 58 14.90 11.56 6.50
CA LEU A 58 15.46 10.20 6.46
C LEU A 58 15.85 9.72 7.86
N SER A 59 15.50 8.48 8.17
CA SER A 59 16.00 7.83 9.39
C SER A 59 17.53 7.80 9.38
N PRO A 60 18.18 8.14 10.52
CA PRO A 60 19.63 8.16 10.59
C PRO A 60 20.25 6.81 10.20
N GLY A 61 21.20 6.83 9.26
CA GLY A 61 21.94 5.64 8.81
C GLY A 61 21.19 4.74 7.84
N VAL A 62 19.96 5.09 7.43
CA VAL A 62 19.15 4.24 6.52
C VAL A 62 19.80 4.11 5.15
N VAL A 63 20.37 5.18 4.60
CA VAL A 63 21.02 5.16 3.29
C VAL A 63 22.24 4.26 3.32
N GLU A 64 23.09 4.38 4.35
CA GLU A 64 24.26 3.55 4.53
C GLU A 64 23.91 2.07 4.75
N ALA A 65 22.81 1.80 5.48
CA ALA A 65 22.34 0.43 5.72
C ALA A 65 21.83 -0.21 4.41
N VAL A 66 21.06 0.53 3.61
CA VAL A 66 20.59 0.09 2.30
C VAL A 66 21.76 -0.18 1.36
N GLU A 67 22.72 0.73 1.30
CA GLU A 67 23.93 0.56 0.48
C GLU A 67 24.74 -0.66 0.94
N HIS A 68 24.88 -0.87 2.25
CA HIS A 68 25.56 -2.05 2.80
C HIS A 68 24.85 -3.35 2.40
N ALA A 69 23.55 -3.43 2.54
CA ALA A 69 22.75 -4.60 2.16
C ALA A 69 22.93 -4.94 0.67
N ARG A 70 22.86 -3.91 -0.21
CA ARG A 70 23.06 -4.08 -1.66
C ARG A 70 24.47 -4.54 -2.00
N ARG A 71 25.51 -4.00 -1.36
CA ARG A 71 26.92 -4.45 -1.53
C ARG A 71 27.13 -5.88 -1.06
N ALA A 72 26.36 -6.33 -0.05
CA ALA A 72 26.38 -7.73 0.39
C ALA A 72 25.67 -8.69 -0.59
N GLY A 73 25.05 -8.16 -1.66
CA GLY A 73 24.38 -8.93 -2.69
C GLY A 73 22.90 -9.15 -2.46
N HIS A 74 22.32 -8.51 -1.44
CA HIS A 74 20.90 -8.54 -1.19
C HIS A 74 20.14 -7.61 -2.12
N GLU A 75 18.86 -7.89 -2.33
CA GLU A 75 17.95 -7.01 -3.06
C GLU A 75 17.13 -6.18 -2.06
N VAL A 76 17.01 -4.88 -2.32
CA VAL A 76 16.22 -3.97 -1.48
C VAL A 76 15.13 -3.35 -2.31
N MET A 77 13.88 -3.44 -1.85
CA MET A 77 12.71 -2.83 -2.45
C MET A 77 11.90 -2.04 -1.43
N LEU A 78 10.96 -1.23 -1.89
CA LEU A 78 9.98 -0.55 -1.04
C LEU A 78 8.64 -1.27 -1.12
N ALA A 79 7.98 -1.42 0.04
CA ALA A 79 6.62 -1.91 0.17
C ALA A 79 5.88 -1.00 1.15
N THR A 80 4.96 -0.17 0.65
CA THR A 80 4.42 0.96 1.40
C THR A 80 2.93 1.20 1.13
N GLY A 81 2.27 1.86 2.08
CA GLY A 81 0.94 2.41 1.90
C GLY A 81 0.88 3.65 1.00
N ARG A 82 2.03 4.27 0.71
CA ARG A 82 2.08 5.46 -0.15
C ARG A 82 1.76 5.11 -1.62
N SER A 83 1.20 6.09 -2.35
CA SER A 83 1.06 5.98 -3.81
C SER A 83 2.42 6.06 -4.50
N TRP A 84 2.50 5.58 -5.74
CA TRP A 84 3.73 5.71 -6.54
C TRP A 84 4.21 7.17 -6.68
N ALA A 85 3.29 8.11 -6.83
CA ALA A 85 3.63 9.53 -6.94
C ALA A 85 4.44 10.03 -5.73
N SER A 86 4.15 9.54 -4.52
CA SER A 86 4.88 9.87 -3.29
C SER A 86 6.12 9.00 -3.09
N THR A 87 6.08 7.73 -3.49
CA THR A 87 7.15 6.74 -3.28
C THR A 87 8.37 6.98 -4.17
N ARG A 88 8.17 7.41 -5.43
CA ARG A 88 9.27 7.59 -6.40
C ARG A 88 10.37 8.54 -5.95
N GLY A 89 10.06 9.49 -5.07
CA GLY A 89 11.03 10.40 -4.47
C GLY A 89 11.97 9.66 -3.52
N VAL A 90 11.44 8.77 -2.73
CA VAL A 90 12.18 7.95 -1.75
C VAL A 90 13.12 6.97 -2.47
N VAL A 91 12.63 6.31 -3.54
CA VAL A 91 13.48 5.45 -4.40
C VAL A 91 14.74 6.18 -4.88
N ARG A 92 14.57 7.45 -5.31
CA ARG A 92 15.71 8.28 -5.78
C ARG A 92 16.66 8.67 -4.65
N VAL A 93 16.13 9.03 -3.48
CA VAL A 93 16.95 9.47 -2.34
C VAL A 93 17.75 8.29 -1.77
N LEU A 94 17.19 7.09 -1.78
CA LEU A 94 17.90 5.87 -1.39
C LEU A 94 18.88 5.36 -2.45
N GLU A 95 18.89 5.95 -3.65
CA GLU A 95 19.72 5.54 -4.79
C GLU A 95 19.54 4.04 -5.14
N ILE A 96 18.30 3.52 -4.99
CA ILE A 96 17.96 2.15 -5.32
C ILE A 96 17.22 2.06 -6.66
N GLU A 97 17.37 0.91 -7.32
CA GLU A 97 16.67 0.59 -8.55
C GLU A 97 16.05 -0.80 -8.44
N PRO A 98 15.10 -1.02 -7.52
CA PRO A 98 14.51 -2.34 -7.31
C PRO A 98 13.77 -2.81 -8.56
N ASP A 99 13.73 -4.12 -8.80
CA ASP A 99 12.98 -4.68 -9.91
C ASP A 99 11.47 -4.48 -9.73
N TYR A 100 11.00 -4.43 -8.48
CA TYR A 100 9.60 -4.17 -8.13
C TYR A 100 9.48 -3.15 -7.01
N VAL A 101 8.38 -2.38 -7.03
CA VAL A 101 7.95 -1.49 -5.94
C VAL A 101 6.49 -1.79 -5.63
N VAL A 102 6.19 -2.01 -4.37
CA VAL A 102 4.82 -2.24 -3.89
C VAL A 102 4.30 -0.95 -3.28
N CYS A 103 3.18 -0.45 -3.80
CA CYS A 103 2.53 0.79 -3.40
C CYS A 103 1.09 0.54 -2.96
N SER A 104 0.47 1.55 -2.33
CA SER A 104 -0.95 1.55 -1.94
C SER A 104 -1.36 0.27 -1.20
N ASN A 105 -0.54 -0.18 -0.21
CA ASN A 105 -0.73 -1.41 0.59
C ASN A 105 -0.83 -2.70 -0.25
N GLY A 106 -0.13 -2.77 -1.37
CA GLY A 106 -0.12 -3.95 -2.23
C GLY A 106 -1.13 -3.92 -3.38
N THR A 107 -2.05 -2.95 -3.39
CA THR A 107 -3.03 -2.84 -4.49
C THR A 107 -2.39 -2.37 -5.80
N VAL A 108 -1.19 -1.77 -5.75
CA VAL A 108 -0.44 -1.33 -6.92
C VAL A 108 0.98 -1.87 -6.87
N ILE A 109 1.38 -2.64 -7.89
CA ILE A 109 2.74 -3.14 -8.05
C ILE A 109 3.34 -2.57 -9.34
N LEU A 110 4.52 -1.98 -9.20
CA LEU A 110 5.29 -1.45 -10.30
C LEU A 110 6.51 -2.32 -10.55
N LYS A 111 6.88 -2.47 -11.82
CA LYS A 111 8.07 -3.19 -12.28
C LYS A 111 8.99 -2.23 -13.02
N LYS A 112 10.28 -2.36 -12.77
CA LYS A 112 11.32 -1.64 -13.50
C LYS A 112 11.33 -2.08 -14.97
N ILE A 113 11.36 -1.10 -15.88
CA ILE A 113 11.47 -1.34 -17.31
C ILE A 113 12.95 -1.23 -17.70
N GLU A 114 13.44 -2.20 -18.45
CA GLU A 114 14.77 -2.13 -19.04
C GLU A 114 14.85 -0.99 -20.06
N GLY A 115 15.92 -0.20 -20.03
CA GLY A 115 16.15 0.91 -20.94
C GLY A 115 17.30 1.80 -20.47
N ASP A 116 17.58 2.85 -21.25
CA ASP A 116 18.66 3.83 -20.97
C ASP A 116 18.35 4.71 -19.73
N GLU A 117 17.07 4.81 -19.37
CA GLU A 117 16.60 5.55 -18.19
C GLU A 117 15.76 4.60 -17.29
N VAL A 118 15.94 4.73 -15.99
CA VAL A 118 15.16 3.97 -15.00
C VAL A 118 13.72 4.46 -15.03
N ARG A 119 12.83 3.58 -15.46
CA ARG A 119 11.38 3.79 -15.49
C ARG A 119 10.67 2.63 -14.86
N TYR A 120 9.47 2.88 -14.39
CA TYR A 120 8.59 1.88 -13.81
C TYR A 120 7.26 1.88 -14.54
N GLU A 121 6.73 0.69 -14.81
CA GLU A 121 5.37 0.49 -15.29
C GLU A 121 4.55 -0.24 -14.25
N GLN A 122 3.26 0.05 -14.23
CA GLN A 122 2.30 -0.63 -13.36
C GLN A 122 1.96 -1.98 -13.99
N VAL A 123 2.29 -3.07 -13.29
CA VAL A 123 2.10 -4.45 -13.79
C VAL A 123 0.97 -5.17 -13.08
N HIS A 124 0.52 -4.64 -11.97
CA HIS A 124 -0.62 -5.17 -11.22
C HIS A 124 -1.36 -4.05 -10.52
N THR A 125 -2.69 -4.11 -10.55
CA THR A 125 -3.58 -3.24 -9.78
C THR A 125 -4.82 -4.01 -9.37
N GLU A 126 -5.11 -4.00 -8.08
CA GLU A 126 -6.39 -4.45 -7.54
C GLU A 126 -7.34 -3.26 -7.45
N THR A 127 -8.53 -3.42 -7.99
CA THR A 127 -9.58 -2.40 -7.93
C THR A 127 -10.89 -2.99 -7.44
N PHE A 128 -11.72 -2.14 -6.83
CA PHE A 128 -13.06 -2.51 -6.38
C PHE A 128 -14.07 -1.40 -6.61
N ASP A 129 -15.35 -1.75 -6.60
CA ASP A 129 -16.45 -0.78 -6.60
C ASP A 129 -16.63 -0.22 -5.19
N ALA A 130 -16.27 1.04 -4.99
CA ALA A 130 -16.34 1.71 -3.70
C ALA A 130 -17.72 2.35 -3.42
N THR A 131 -18.71 2.20 -4.29
CA THR A 131 -19.98 2.92 -4.19
C THR A 131 -20.70 2.66 -2.86
N GLU A 132 -20.79 1.40 -2.46
CA GLU A 132 -21.49 1.01 -1.23
C GLU A 132 -20.75 1.54 0.01
N VAL A 133 -19.44 1.32 0.08
CA VAL A 133 -18.64 1.73 1.25
C VAL A 133 -18.57 3.23 1.40
N VAL A 134 -18.35 3.98 0.31
CA VAL A 134 -18.25 5.43 0.35
C VAL A 134 -19.62 6.05 0.71
N THR A 135 -20.72 5.46 0.25
CA THR A 135 -22.08 5.89 0.61
C THR A 135 -22.36 5.66 2.09
N LEU A 136 -22.03 4.47 2.61
CA LEU A 136 -22.20 4.15 4.03
C LEU A 136 -21.36 5.09 4.91
N LEU A 137 -20.10 5.30 4.55
CA LEU A 137 -19.22 6.22 5.27
C LEU A 137 -19.78 7.64 5.28
N ARG A 138 -20.35 8.12 4.16
CA ARG A 138 -20.98 9.45 4.06
C ARG A 138 -22.19 9.59 4.95
N GLU A 139 -22.99 8.54 5.10
CA GLU A 139 -24.18 8.55 5.97
C GLU A 139 -23.80 8.71 7.45
N HIS A 140 -22.69 8.08 7.87
CA HIS A 140 -22.23 8.10 9.25
C HIS A 140 -21.23 9.23 9.54
N LEU A 141 -20.51 9.69 8.53
CA LEU A 141 -19.45 10.70 8.60
C LEU A 141 -19.73 11.82 7.58
N PRO A 142 -20.81 12.58 7.74
CA PRO A 142 -21.26 13.56 6.73
C PRO A 142 -20.26 14.69 6.48
N ASP A 143 -19.45 15.03 7.50
CA ASP A 143 -18.45 16.10 7.45
C ASP A 143 -17.04 15.60 7.12
N ALA A 144 -16.89 14.29 6.86
CA ALA A 144 -15.61 13.73 6.48
C ALA A 144 -15.18 14.16 5.07
N LYS A 145 -13.89 14.25 4.87
CA LYS A 145 -13.24 14.51 3.58
C LYS A 145 -12.87 13.18 2.92
N TYR A 146 -13.12 13.07 1.63
CA TYR A 146 -12.96 11.83 0.87
C TYR A 146 -11.98 12.01 -0.27
N MET A 147 -11.11 11.01 -0.46
CA MET A 147 -10.27 10.88 -1.63
C MET A 147 -10.29 9.41 -2.10
N VAL A 148 -10.21 9.21 -3.40
CA VAL A 148 -10.02 7.89 -4.01
C VAL A 148 -8.82 7.93 -4.95
N GLU A 149 -8.18 6.79 -5.10
CA GLU A 149 -7.12 6.55 -6.10
C GLU A 149 -7.66 5.58 -7.15
N LEU A 150 -7.57 5.97 -8.42
CA LEU A 150 -8.02 5.17 -9.56
C LEU A 150 -6.91 4.22 -10.03
N GLU A 151 -7.26 3.28 -10.90
CA GLU A 151 -6.34 2.30 -11.46
C GLU A 151 -5.09 2.93 -12.10
N ASP A 152 -5.23 4.05 -12.77
CA ASP A 152 -4.14 4.77 -13.44
C ASP A 152 -3.27 5.61 -12.48
N GLY A 153 -3.54 5.54 -11.17
CA GLY A 153 -2.87 6.32 -10.13
C GLY A 153 -3.36 7.77 -10.04
N SER A 154 -4.36 8.17 -10.81
CA SER A 154 -5.01 9.48 -10.63
C SER A 154 -5.84 9.50 -9.35
N ARG A 155 -5.95 10.69 -8.75
CA ARG A 155 -6.62 10.86 -7.47
C ARG A 155 -7.75 11.87 -7.59
N LEU A 156 -8.91 11.51 -7.04
CA LEU A 156 -10.09 12.35 -6.97
C LEU A 156 -10.40 12.65 -5.49
N TYR A 157 -10.72 13.89 -5.16
CA TYR A 157 -11.04 14.28 -3.79
C TYR A 157 -12.22 15.26 -3.72
N THR A 158 -12.92 15.26 -2.59
CA THR A 158 -14.07 16.17 -2.38
C THR A 158 -13.64 17.52 -1.82
N GLU A 159 -12.82 17.50 -0.78
CA GLU A 159 -12.31 18.68 -0.08
C GLU A 159 -10.83 18.52 0.20
N GLU A 160 -10.13 19.62 0.39
CA GLU A 160 -8.70 19.57 0.73
C GLU A 160 -8.49 18.76 2.00
N LEU A 161 -7.59 17.78 1.90
CA LEU A 161 -7.17 16.96 3.02
C LEU A 161 -5.90 17.60 3.58
N ASP A 162 -5.96 18.01 4.83
CA ASP A 162 -4.81 18.53 5.55
C ASP A 162 -3.73 17.42 5.59
N ASP A 163 -2.47 17.79 5.49
CA ASP A 163 -1.30 16.89 5.50
C ASP A 163 -1.18 15.92 4.31
N TRP A 164 -2.06 16.02 3.30
CA TRP A 164 -1.99 15.21 2.09
C TRP A 164 -1.45 16.00 0.90
N ASN A 165 -0.46 15.43 0.23
CA ASN A 165 0.03 16.00 -1.03
C ASN A 165 -0.99 15.75 -2.16
N LEU A 166 -1.81 16.75 -2.47
CA LEU A 166 -2.83 16.71 -3.52
C LEU A 166 -2.31 17.14 -4.90
N LEU A 167 -0.99 17.28 -5.09
CA LEU A 167 -0.42 17.66 -6.38
C LEU A 167 -0.83 16.67 -7.47
N GLY A 168 -1.49 17.16 -8.51
CA GLY A 168 -2.01 16.35 -9.61
C GLY A 168 -3.33 15.65 -9.32
N ALA A 169 -3.88 15.77 -8.11
CA ALA A 169 -5.21 15.30 -7.78
C ALA A 169 -6.29 16.26 -8.30
N ARG A 170 -7.49 15.76 -8.58
CA ARG A 170 -8.61 16.54 -9.09
C ARG A 170 -9.74 16.61 -8.07
N ARG A 171 -10.19 17.83 -7.75
CA ARG A 171 -11.38 18.03 -6.94
C ARG A 171 -12.64 17.70 -7.74
N VAL A 172 -13.55 16.94 -7.14
CA VAL A 172 -14.79 16.46 -7.77
C VAL A 172 -15.97 16.54 -6.80
N ALA A 173 -17.19 16.41 -7.32
CA ALA A 173 -18.36 16.20 -6.48
C ALA A 173 -18.33 14.77 -5.90
N PHE A 174 -18.98 14.57 -4.76
CA PHE A 174 -18.98 13.29 -4.06
C PHE A 174 -19.44 12.11 -4.94
N ASP A 175 -20.48 12.31 -5.75
CA ASP A 175 -21.02 11.29 -6.66
C ASP A 175 -20.11 10.96 -7.84
N GLU A 176 -19.02 11.69 -8.01
CA GLU A 176 -18.01 11.41 -9.02
C GLU A 176 -16.90 10.51 -8.54
N LEU A 177 -16.73 10.34 -7.21
CA LEU A 177 -15.66 9.55 -6.62
C LEU A 177 -15.72 8.07 -7.02
N THR A 178 -16.92 7.53 -7.20
CA THR A 178 -17.15 6.09 -7.42
C THR A 178 -17.67 5.76 -8.82
N ARG A 179 -17.47 6.66 -9.80
CA ARG A 179 -17.89 6.40 -11.20
C ARG A 179 -17.05 5.31 -11.88
N GLU A 180 -15.85 5.11 -11.40
CA GLU A 180 -14.90 4.12 -11.87
C GLU A 180 -14.42 3.29 -10.68
N PRO A 181 -14.01 2.03 -10.88
CA PRO A 181 -13.39 1.25 -9.83
C PRO A 181 -12.15 1.94 -9.27
N VAL A 182 -11.91 1.78 -7.97
CA VAL A 182 -10.82 2.44 -7.25
C VAL A 182 -9.87 1.40 -6.65
N CYS A 183 -8.61 1.73 -6.50
CA CYS A 183 -7.65 0.89 -5.80
C CYS A 183 -7.51 1.29 -4.32
N ARG A 184 -8.00 2.47 -3.94
CA ARG A 184 -7.96 2.93 -2.55
C ARG A 184 -9.03 3.98 -2.27
N VAL A 185 -9.61 3.92 -1.06
CA VAL A 185 -10.43 4.98 -0.47
C VAL A 185 -9.69 5.55 0.75
N VAL A 186 -9.64 6.86 0.84
CA VAL A 186 -9.11 7.60 1.97
C VAL A 186 -10.21 8.46 2.55
N VAL A 187 -10.43 8.37 3.84
CA VAL A 187 -11.42 9.16 4.57
C VAL A 187 -10.75 9.82 5.75
N VAL A 188 -10.89 11.13 5.85
CA VAL A 188 -10.34 11.92 6.95
C VAL A 188 -11.49 12.59 7.69
N SER A 189 -11.64 12.24 8.95
CA SER A 189 -12.67 12.81 9.82
C SER A 189 -12.06 13.19 11.17
N PRO A 190 -11.61 14.45 11.35
CA PRO A 190 -10.91 14.88 12.54
C PRO A 190 -11.72 14.77 13.83
N ASP A 191 -13.05 14.79 13.71
CA ASP A 191 -13.97 14.81 14.86
C ASP A 191 -14.36 13.39 15.35
N HIS A 192 -13.87 12.34 14.71
CA HIS A 192 -14.20 10.94 15.06
C HIS A 192 -12.98 10.19 15.54
N ALA A 193 -13.16 9.37 16.60
CA ALA A 193 -12.10 8.51 17.09
C ALA A 193 -11.86 7.32 16.14
N GLU A 194 -10.63 6.81 16.12
CA GLU A 194 -10.23 5.66 15.29
C GLU A 194 -11.18 4.45 15.46
N GLY A 195 -11.59 4.15 16.70
CA GLY A 195 -12.50 3.05 16.99
C GLY A 195 -13.87 3.15 16.32
N ASP A 196 -14.39 4.35 16.09
CA ASP A 196 -15.67 4.56 15.41
C ASP A 196 -15.57 4.19 13.92
N PHE A 197 -14.39 4.37 13.32
CA PHE A 197 -14.08 3.99 11.94
C PHE A 197 -13.99 2.47 11.78
N VAL A 198 -13.28 1.80 12.67
CA VAL A 198 -13.05 0.35 12.67
C VAL A 198 -14.37 -0.41 12.65
N ASP A 199 -15.26 -0.07 13.58
CA ASP A 199 -16.58 -0.70 13.68
C ASP A 199 -17.46 -0.46 12.44
N LEU A 200 -17.31 0.68 11.79
CA LEU A 200 -18.07 1.03 10.60
C LEU A 200 -17.56 0.29 9.36
N VAL A 201 -16.26 0.23 9.17
CA VAL A 201 -15.60 -0.45 8.03
C VAL A 201 -15.78 -1.97 8.12
N ALA A 202 -15.72 -2.53 9.33
CA ALA A 202 -15.98 -3.96 9.56
C ALA A 202 -17.37 -4.41 9.09
N GLN A 203 -18.36 -3.51 9.07
CA GLN A 203 -19.72 -3.83 8.60
C GLN A 203 -19.81 -4.04 7.09
N VAL A 204 -18.88 -3.50 6.32
CA VAL A 204 -18.86 -3.61 4.84
C VAL A 204 -17.90 -4.66 4.31
N GLY A 205 -17.24 -5.43 5.20
CA GLY A 205 -16.40 -6.56 4.81
C GLY A 205 -15.12 -6.17 4.05
N LEU A 206 -14.64 -4.94 4.23
CA LEU A 206 -13.35 -4.51 3.68
C LEU A 206 -12.22 -4.88 4.62
N ASN A 207 -11.06 -5.23 4.03
CA ASN A 207 -9.82 -5.29 4.77
C ASN A 207 -9.40 -3.86 5.12
N GLU A 208 -9.32 -3.60 6.41
CA GLU A 208 -8.98 -2.31 6.95
C GLU A 208 -7.47 -2.15 7.05
N VAL A 209 -6.99 -0.99 6.62
CA VAL A 209 -5.66 -0.50 6.98
C VAL A 209 -5.85 0.85 7.65
N SER A 210 -5.75 0.87 8.97
CA SER A 210 -5.76 2.11 9.74
C SER A 210 -4.45 2.86 9.56
N TYR A 211 -4.54 4.11 9.14
CA TYR A 211 -3.48 5.07 9.29
C TYR A 211 -3.83 6.03 10.42
N ALA A 212 -3.20 5.87 11.55
CA ALA A 212 -3.05 6.98 12.46
C ALA A 212 -1.89 7.84 11.92
N ILE A 213 -2.20 8.94 11.25
CA ILE A 213 -1.21 10.00 11.12
C ILE A 213 -1.08 10.57 12.54
N GLY A 214 -0.01 10.20 13.22
CA GLY A 214 0.30 10.68 14.54
C GLY A 214 0.43 12.19 14.51
N GLY A 215 -0.64 12.85 14.90
CA GLY A 215 -0.64 14.25 15.23
C GLY A 215 -0.52 14.35 16.74
N THR A 216 0.60 14.90 17.21
CA THR A 216 0.90 15.47 18.54
C THR A 216 0.62 14.60 19.74
#